data_01fc511eba60d4083f885393cf54910c
#
_entry.id   01fc511eba60d4083f885393cf54910c
#
_cell.length_a   1.000
_cell.length_b   1.000
_cell.length_c   1.000
_cell.angle_alpha   90.00
_cell.angle_beta   90.00
_cell.angle_gamma   90.00
#
_symmetry.space_group_name_H-M   'P 1'
#
loop_
_entity.id
_entity.type
_entity.pdbx_description
1 polymer ?
#
loop_
_entity_poly.entity_id
_entity_poly.type
_entity_poly.pdbx_seq_one_letter_code
_entity_poly.pdbx_strand_id
1 'polypeptide(L)'
;MLGQARLRSLIETVARTVIEHEDELTQLDSAIGDGDHGANMKRGFEAVLAELDALAAKPLPETLKAVGTQLVMKVGGASGPLYGTLFMSLGKSLPETLDRQSVAQALDAAIAAVRARGKAETGQKTMLDVLVPVQRALASGADPAAVAARANEAAEATIPMKATRGRASFLGERSIGHMDPGARSSALIVEAVASCFGIST
;
A
#
# COMPACT_ATOMS: atom_id res chain seq x y z
N MET A 1 -7.72 8.53 19.78
CA MET A 1 -7.87 7.11 19.28
C MET A 1 -8.93 7.06 18.20
N LEU A 2 -8.73 6.26 17.16
CA LEU A 2 -9.75 5.98 16.16
C LEU A 2 -10.84 5.10 16.81
N GLY A 3 -12.12 5.52 16.79
CA GLY A 3 -13.21 4.71 17.30
C GLY A 3 -13.40 3.43 16.47
N GLN A 4 -13.91 2.36 17.10
CA GLN A 4 -14.09 1.05 16.47
C GLN A 4 -14.86 1.10 15.14
N ALA A 5 -15.97 1.85 15.08
CA ALA A 5 -16.77 2.00 13.87
C ALA A 5 -15.97 2.64 12.71
N ARG A 6 -15.16 3.66 13.04
CA ARG A 6 -14.31 4.33 12.05
C ARG A 6 -13.16 3.44 11.59
N LEU A 7 -12.56 2.68 12.50
CA LEU A 7 -11.52 1.70 12.16
C LEU A 7 -12.09 0.59 11.26
N ARG A 8 -13.29 0.09 11.57
CA ARG A 8 -14.00 -0.88 10.75
C ARG A 8 -14.22 -0.36 9.33
N SER A 9 -14.77 0.86 9.21
CA SER A 9 -15.00 1.51 7.91
C SER A 9 -13.69 1.69 7.12
N LEU A 10 -12.61 2.10 7.79
CA LEU A 10 -11.29 2.26 7.16
C LEU A 10 -10.78 0.93 6.58
N ILE A 11 -10.81 -0.15 7.36
CA ILE A 11 -10.37 -1.49 6.91
C ILE A 11 -11.22 -1.94 5.72
N GLU A 12 -12.54 -1.80 5.84
CA GLU A 12 -13.47 -2.21 4.79
C GLU A 12 -13.27 -1.43 3.50
N THR A 13 -13.12 -0.10 3.58
CA THR A 13 -12.88 0.75 2.41
C THR A 13 -11.59 0.37 1.69
N VAL A 14 -10.49 0.25 2.42
CA VAL A 14 -9.20 -0.15 1.83
C VAL A 14 -9.28 -1.51 1.17
N ALA A 15 -9.88 -2.49 1.85
CA ALA A 15 -9.97 -3.85 1.33
C ALA A 15 -10.83 -3.92 0.07
N ARG A 16 -12.01 -3.28 0.07
CA ARG A 16 -12.90 -3.25 -1.10
C ARG A 16 -12.25 -2.55 -2.28
N THR A 17 -11.60 -1.40 -2.06
CA THR A 17 -10.90 -0.69 -3.14
C THR A 17 -9.88 -1.58 -3.83
N VAL A 18 -9.07 -2.32 -3.10
CA VAL A 18 -8.08 -3.23 -3.70
C VAL A 18 -8.75 -4.40 -4.43
N ILE A 19 -9.80 -4.98 -3.85
CA ILE A 19 -10.55 -6.10 -4.45
C ILE A 19 -11.22 -5.67 -5.76
N GLU A 20 -11.84 -4.51 -5.79
CA GLU A 20 -12.55 -3.97 -6.96
C GLU A 20 -11.60 -3.65 -8.14
N HIS A 21 -10.32 -3.43 -7.86
CA HIS A 21 -9.31 -3.18 -8.89
C HIS A 21 -8.47 -4.42 -9.27
N GLU A 22 -8.96 -5.63 -8.97
CA GLU A 22 -8.28 -6.89 -9.31
C GLU A 22 -7.90 -6.95 -10.79
N ASP A 23 -8.86 -6.69 -11.68
CA ASP A 23 -8.64 -6.79 -13.12
C ASP A 23 -7.61 -5.77 -13.64
N GLU A 24 -7.67 -4.52 -13.15
CA GLU A 24 -6.69 -3.48 -13.47
C GLU A 24 -5.29 -3.91 -13.05
N LEU A 25 -5.12 -4.36 -11.81
CA LEU A 25 -3.84 -4.78 -11.27
C LEU A 25 -3.28 -6.02 -11.99
N THR A 26 -4.17 -6.95 -12.38
CA THR A 26 -3.80 -8.13 -13.17
C THR A 26 -3.34 -7.74 -14.58
N GLN A 27 -4.03 -6.79 -15.23
CA GLN A 27 -3.64 -6.30 -16.55
C GLN A 27 -2.27 -5.59 -16.52
N LEU A 28 -2.04 -4.74 -15.52
CA LEU A 28 -0.76 -4.06 -15.34
C LEU A 28 0.37 -5.07 -15.15
N ASP A 29 0.15 -6.08 -14.33
CA ASP A 29 1.16 -7.10 -14.06
C ASP A 29 1.38 -8.02 -15.27
N SER A 30 0.33 -8.34 -16.03
CA SER A 30 0.46 -9.14 -17.27
C SER A 30 1.36 -8.47 -18.31
N ALA A 31 1.44 -7.14 -18.32
CA ALA A 31 2.29 -6.40 -19.24
C ALA A 31 3.79 -6.49 -18.90
N ILE A 32 4.14 -6.59 -17.62
CA ILE A 32 5.54 -6.54 -17.13
C ILE A 32 5.89 -7.58 -16.07
N GLY A 33 5.00 -8.53 -15.79
CA GLY A 33 5.16 -9.58 -14.78
C GLY A 33 4.60 -10.91 -15.23
N ASP A 34 3.97 -11.63 -14.32
CA ASP A 34 3.33 -12.94 -14.56
C ASP A 34 1.80 -12.88 -14.46
N GLY A 35 1.21 -11.68 -14.31
CA GLY A 35 -0.23 -11.48 -14.34
C GLY A 35 -0.96 -11.97 -13.07
N ASP A 36 -0.28 -12.13 -11.96
CA ASP A 36 -0.89 -12.69 -10.75
C ASP A 36 -1.12 -11.65 -9.62
N HIS A 37 -0.63 -10.40 -9.78
CA HIS A 37 -0.66 -9.38 -8.73
C HIS A 37 -2.07 -9.05 -8.27
N GLY A 38 -3.01 -8.82 -9.19
CA GLY A 38 -4.40 -8.51 -8.85
C GLY A 38 -5.07 -9.63 -8.06
N ALA A 39 -5.00 -10.86 -8.56
CA ALA A 39 -5.58 -12.03 -7.89
C ALA A 39 -4.94 -12.29 -6.51
N ASN A 40 -3.63 -12.09 -6.39
CA ASN A 40 -2.92 -12.22 -5.12
C ASN A 40 -3.37 -11.15 -4.11
N MET A 41 -3.45 -9.90 -4.52
CA MET A 41 -3.90 -8.79 -3.67
C MET A 41 -5.35 -9.00 -3.23
N LYS A 42 -6.26 -9.33 -4.15
CA LYS A 42 -7.65 -9.66 -3.84
C LYS A 42 -7.75 -10.74 -2.76
N ARG A 43 -7.10 -11.89 -2.97
CA ARG A 43 -7.12 -13.00 -2.00
C ARG A 43 -6.66 -12.56 -0.61
N GLY A 44 -5.63 -11.71 -0.52
CA GLY A 44 -5.15 -11.17 0.73
C GLY A 44 -6.17 -10.26 1.41
N PHE A 45 -6.80 -9.35 0.69
CA PHE A 45 -7.77 -8.41 1.25
C PHE A 45 -9.15 -9.05 1.50
N GLU A 46 -9.54 -10.09 0.77
CA GLU A 46 -10.69 -10.94 1.14
C GLU A 46 -10.48 -11.63 2.49
N ALA A 47 -9.27 -12.13 2.77
CA ALA A 47 -8.97 -12.69 4.08
C ALA A 47 -9.02 -11.64 5.19
N VAL A 48 -8.61 -10.39 4.93
CA VAL A 48 -8.77 -9.26 5.87
C VAL A 48 -10.24 -8.99 6.12
N LEU A 49 -11.09 -8.95 5.09
CA LEU A 49 -12.54 -8.74 5.25
C LEU A 49 -13.22 -9.88 6.01
N ALA A 50 -12.77 -11.12 5.85
CA ALA A 50 -13.32 -12.27 6.59
C ALA A 50 -13.12 -12.15 8.11
N GLU A 51 -12.11 -11.38 8.55
CA GLU A 51 -11.83 -11.14 9.97
C GLU A 51 -12.15 -9.69 10.41
N LEU A 52 -12.93 -8.94 9.63
CA LEU A 52 -13.16 -7.50 9.79
C LEU A 52 -13.58 -7.13 11.21
N ASP A 53 -14.54 -7.84 11.80
CA ASP A 53 -15.07 -7.52 13.14
C ASP A 53 -14.01 -7.77 14.24
N ALA A 54 -13.25 -8.86 14.11
CA ALA A 54 -12.18 -9.18 15.04
C ALA A 54 -11.00 -8.19 14.94
N LEU A 55 -10.70 -7.71 13.72
CA LEU A 55 -9.68 -6.71 13.46
C LEU A 55 -10.10 -5.34 14.00
N ALA A 56 -11.35 -4.92 13.76
CA ALA A 56 -11.87 -3.63 14.19
C ALA A 56 -12.04 -3.52 15.72
N ALA A 57 -12.10 -4.63 16.44
CA ALA A 57 -12.15 -4.66 17.89
C ALA A 57 -10.80 -4.38 18.58
N LYS A 58 -9.69 -4.39 17.81
CA LYS A 58 -8.32 -4.17 18.32
C LYS A 58 -7.95 -2.69 18.25
N PRO A 59 -6.97 -2.23 19.05
CA PRO A 59 -6.29 -0.96 18.81
C PRO A 59 -5.65 -0.92 17.42
N LEU A 60 -5.63 0.25 16.75
CA LEU A 60 -5.08 0.40 15.40
C LEU A 60 -3.68 -0.22 15.20
N PRO A 61 -2.70 -0.04 16.13
CA PRO A 61 -1.40 -0.67 15.98
C PRO A 61 -1.47 -2.21 15.91
N GLU A 62 -2.32 -2.81 16.71
CA GLU A 62 -2.52 -4.27 16.72
C GLU A 62 -3.28 -4.75 15.48
N THR A 63 -4.27 -3.97 15.05
CA THR A 63 -5.00 -4.22 13.80
C THR A 63 -4.05 -4.26 12.61
N LEU A 64 -3.17 -3.26 12.47
CA LEU A 64 -2.21 -3.19 11.37
C LEU A 64 -1.23 -4.38 11.38
N LYS A 65 -0.77 -4.79 12.56
CA LYS A 65 0.07 -6.00 12.68
C LYS A 65 -0.67 -7.26 12.24
N ALA A 66 -1.94 -7.40 12.64
CA ALA A 66 -2.77 -8.53 12.27
C ALA A 66 -3.07 -8.54 10.75
N VAL A 67 -3.42 -7.39 10.17
CA VAL A 67 -3.57 -7.22 8.71
C VAL A 67 -2.28 -7.61 8.00
N GLY A 68 -1.13 -7.10 8.45
CA GLY A 68 0.16 -7.45 7.87
C GLY A 68 0.44 -8.96 7.91
N THR A 69 0.10 -9.63 9.00
CA THR A 69 0.23 -11.08 9.13
C THR A 69 -0.66 -11.81 8.13
N GLN A 70 -1.92 -11.40 7.97
CA GLN A 70 -2.84 -11.97 6.98
C GLN A 70 -2.28 -11.82 5.55
N LEU A 71 -1.76 -10.64 5.21
CA LEU A 71 -1.19 -10.39 3.90
C LEU A 71 0.04 -11.27 3.62
N VAL A 72 0.95 -11.47 4.61
CA VAL A 72 2.06 -12.41 4.45
C VAL A 72 1.57 -13.83 4.14
N MET A 73 0.50 -14.26 4.80
CA MET A 73 0.00 -15.64 4.69
C MET A 73 -0.85 -15.88 3.43
N LYS A 74 -1.54 -14.86 2.94
CA LYS A 74 -2.59 -15.01 1.92
C LYS A 74 -2.24 -14.40 0.57
N VAL A 75 -1.44 -13.33 0.53
CA VAL A 75 -0.96 -12.73 -0.72
C VAL A 75 0.23 -13.54 -1.24
N GLY A 76 0.14 -13.96 -2.49
CA GLY A 76 1.21 -14.71 -3.15
C GLY A 76 2.39 -13.83 -3.59
N GLY A 77 3.42 -14.48 -4.11
CA GLY A 77 4.57 -13.81 -4.72
C GLY A 77 5.36 -12.93 -3.75
N ALA A 78 6.02 -11.92 -4.29
CA ALA A 78 6.77 -10.94 -3.51
C ALA A 78 5.86 -9.93 -2.77
N SER A 79 4.64 -9.73 -3.24
CA SER A 79 3.70 -8.73 -2.70
C SER A 79 3.30 -9.05 -1.26
N GLY A 80 3.05 -10.31 -0.92
CA GLY A 80 2.72 -10.72 0.45
C GLY A 80 3.73 -10.26 1.48
N PRO A 81 4.99 -10.67 1.37
CA PRO A 81 6.06 -10.21 2.25
C PRO A 81 6.27 -8.68 2.27
N LEU A 82 6.08 -7.98 1.15
CA LEU A 82 6.29 -6.52 1.08
C LEU A 82 5.14 -5.76 1.75
N TYR A 83 3.88 -6.03 1.38
CA TYR A 83 2.72 -5.39 2.02
C TYR A 83 2.58 -5.82 3.48
N GLY A 84 2.84 -7.09 3.80
CA GLY A 84 2.87 -7.55 5.18
C GLY A 84 3.90 -6.80 6.02
N THR A 85 5.12 -6.59 5.49
CA THR A 85 6.16 -5.79 6.15
C THR A 85 5.72 -4.34 6.34
N LEU A 86 5.10 -3.73 5.33
CA LEU A 86 4.56 -2.36 5.39
C LEU A 86 3.58 -2.22 6.56
N PHE A 87 2.54 -3.05 6.58
CA PHE A 87 1.48 -2.97 7.60
C PHE A 87 1.97 -3.34 9.01
N MET A 88 2.79 -4.39 9.14
CA MET A 88 3.37 -4.75 10.43
C MET A 88 4.29 -3.66 10.98
N SER A 89 5.10 -3.03 10.14
CA SER A 89 6.00 -1.96 10.55
C SER A 89 5.24 -0.69 10.92
N LEU A 90 4.19 -0.33 10.17
CA LEU A 90 3.25 0.74 10.56
C LEU A 90 2.67 0.47 11.93
N GLY A 91 2.12 -0.73 12.17
CA GLY A 91 1.55 -1.10 13.47
C GLY A 91 2.57 -1.16 14.61
N LYS A 92 3.86 -1.34 14.32
CA LYS A 92 4.93 -1.28 15.31
C LYS A 92 5.30 0.16 15.69
N SER A 93 5.20 1.08 14.74
CA SER A 93 5.73 2.44 14.86
C SER A 93 4.68 3.49 15.21
N LEU A 94 3.39 3.20 15.02
CA LEU A 94 2.31 4.11 15.36
C LEU A 94 2.09 4.17 16.88
N PRO A 95 2.01 5.38 17.47
CA PRO A 95 1.63 5.57 18.87
C PRO A 95 0.10 5.41 19.03
N GLU A 96 -0.35 5.32 20.27
CA GLU A 96 -1.80 5.26 20.59
C GLU A 96 -2.54 6.54 20.18
N THR A 97 -1.90 7.70 20.32
CA THR A 97 -2.46 8.99 19.91
C THR A 97 -1.87 9.38 18.57
N LEU A 98 -2.75 9.47 17.57
CA LEU A 98 -2.35 9.76 16.20
C LEU A 98 -2.39 11.27 15.94
N ASP A 99 -1.31 11.76 15.40
CA ASP A 99 -1.24 13.04 14.69
C ASP A 99 -0.53 12.85 13.35
N ARG A 100 -0.52 13.87 12.53
CA ARG A 100 0.09 13.82 11.20
C ARG A 100 1.59 13.47 11.26
N GLN A 101 2.29 14.02 12.22
CA GLN A 101 3.74 13.83 12.36
C GLN A 101 4.05 12.38 12.74
N SER A 102 3.33 11.81 13.68
CA SER A 102 3.51 10.41 14.09
C SER A 102 3.17 9.42 12.96
N VAL A 103 2.14 9.73 12.16
CA VAL A 103 1.80 8.92 10.96
C VAL A 103 2.91 9.03 9.92
N ALA A 104 3.43 10.21 9.64
CA ALA A 104 4.53 10.39 8.69
C ALA A 104 5.82 9.68 9.13
N GLN A 105 6.13 9.71 10.43
CA GLN A 105 7.27 8.98 11.00
C GLN A 105 7.09 7.46 10.96
N ALA A 106 5.88 6.98 11.26
CA ALA A 106 5.57 5.56 11.17
C ALA A 106 5.66 5.05 9.73
N LEU A 107 5.21 5.85 8.76
CA LEU A 107 5.34 5.52 7.34
C LEU A 107 6.82 5.51 6.90
N ASP A 108 7.64 6.44 7.39
CA ASP A 108 9.09 6.43 7.09
C ASP A 108 9.76 5.16 7.62
N ALA A 109 9.47 4.75 8.85
CA ALA A 109 9.96 3.50 9.42
C ALA A 109 9.48 2.26 8.63
N ALA A 110 8.23 2.28 8.16
CA ALA A 110 7.68 1.21 7.34
C ALA A 110 8.33 1.14 5.95
N ILE A 111 8.60 2.29 5.32
CA ILE A 111 9.36 2.39 4.07
C ILE A 111 10.77 1.81 4.24
N ALA A 112 11.46 2.15 5.31
CA ALA A 112 12.79 1.59 5.61
C ALA A 112 12.74 0.06 5.73
N ALA A 113 11.71 -0.49 6.38
CA ALA A 113 11.52 -1.94 6.50
C ALA A 113 11.22 -2.60 5.13
N VAL A 114 10.39 -1.96 4.29
CA VAL A 114 10.10 -2.45 2.92
C VAL A 114 11.34 -2.40 2.04
N ARG A 115 12.15 -1.34 2.12
CA ARG A 115 13.45 -1.24 1.42
C ARG A 115 14.37 -2.39 1.78
N ALA A 116 14.52 -2.65 3.08
CA ALA A 116 15.36 -3.74 3.58
C ALA A 116 14.84 -5.11 3.11
N ARG A 117 13.51 -5.32 3.13
CA ARG A 117 12.86 -6.57 2.72
C ARG A 117 12.98 -6.82 1.22
N GLY A 118 12.70 -5.81 0.39
CA GLY A 118 12.71 -5.87 -1.07
C GLY A 118 14.10 -5.65 -1.68
N LYS A 119 15.07 -5.20 -0.89
CA LYS A 119 16.38 -4.75 -1.36
C LYS A 119 16.24 -3.78 -2.53
N ALA A 120 15.29 -2.85 -2.42
CA ALA A 120 14.91 -1.91 -3.47
C ALA A 120 15.00 -0.47 -2.97
N GLU A 121 15.17 0.45 -3.92
CA GLU A 121 15.18 1.90 -3.69
C GLU A 121 14.19 2.60 -4.63
N THR A 122 13.92 3.87 -4.35
CA THR A 122 13.14 4.74 -5.24
C THR A 122 13.84 4.87 -6.59
N GLY A 123 13.09 4.95 -7.69
CA GLY A 123 13.61 4.99 -9.06
C GLY A 123 13.80 3.61 -9.69
N GLN A 124 13.41 2.54 -8.99
CA GLN A 124 13.56 1.17 -9.47
C GLN A 124 12.25 0.55 -9.98
N LYS A 125 11.20 1.37 -10.10
CA LYS A 125 9.87 0.99 -10.58
C LYS A 125 9.21 -0.05 -9.67
N THR A 126 8.85 0.39 -8.46
CA THR A 126 8.27 -0.43 -7.39
C THR A 126 7.28 0.38 -6.56
N MET A 127 6.60 -0.26 -5.61
CA MET A 127 5.76 0.40 -4.61
C MET A 127 6.46 1.54 -3.85
N LEU A 128 7.79 1.53 -3.73
CA LEU A 128 8.56 2.58 -3.06
C LEU A 128 8.50 3.92 -3.82
N ASP A 129 8.30 3.87 -5.12
CA ASP A 129 8.16 5.06 -5.95
C ASP A 129 6.87 5.83 -5.66
N VAL A 130 5.89 5.20 -5.00
CA VAL A 130 4.68 5.84 -4.47
C VAL A 130 4.83 6.15 -2.97
N LEU A 131 5.26 5.19 -2.17
CA LEU A 131 5.29 5.35 -0.71
C LEU A 131 6.18 6.50 -0.25
N VAL A 132 7.34 6.71 -0.90
CA VAL A 132 8.28 7.78 -0.53
C VAL A 132 7.71 9.18 -0.83
N PRO A 133 7.18 9.48 -2.02
CA PRO A 133 6.49 10.76 -2.28
C PRO A 133 5.28 11.01 -1.35
N VAL A 134 4.51 9.98 -1.04
CA VAL A 134 3.39 10.06 -0.10
C VAL A 134 3.86 10.44 1.31
N GLN A 135 4.90 9.78 1.80
CA GLN A 135 5.49 10.10 3.11
C GLN A 135 5.96 11.56 3.17
N ARG A 136 6.62 12.05 2.12
CA ARG A 136 7.07 13.45 2.04
C ARG A 136 5.89 14.42 2.04
N ALA A 137 4.83 14.13 1.31
CA ALA A 137 3.61 14.94 1.29
C ALA A 137 2.95 15.00 2.68
N LEU A 138 2.84 13.87 3.38
CA LEU A 138 2.36 13.82 4.76
C LEU A 138 3.23 14.65 5.70
N ALA A 139 4.55 14.49 5.63
CA ALA A 139 5.50 15.21 6.46
C ALA A 139 5.49 16.73 6.22
N SER A 140 5.23 17.18 4.99
CA SER A 140 5.10 18.59 4.63
C SER A 140 3.74 19.21 4.99
N GLY A 141 2.80 18.41 5.50
CA GLY A 141 1.51 18.93 5.96
C GLY A 141 0.40 18.92 4.90
N ALA A 142 0.58 18.20 3.79
CA ALA A 142 -0.45 18.06 2.76
C ALA A 142 -1.76 17.51 3.36
N ASP A 143 -2.90 17.96 2.87
CA ASP A 143 -4.20 17.44 3.23
C ASP A 143 -4.44 16.05 2.60
N PRO A 144 -5.46 15.30 3.03
CA PRO A 144 -5.71 13.96 2.50
C PRO A 144 -5.91 13.92 0.98
N ALA A 145 -6.57 14.91 0.39
CA ALA A 145 -6.80 14.96 -1.05
C ALA A 145 -5.49 15.17 -1.82
N ALA A 146 -4.62 16.07 -1.35
CA ALA A 146 -3.30 16.29 -1.92
C ALA A 146 -2.39 15.06 -1.77
N VAL A 147 -2.50 14.31 -0.67
CA VAL A 147 -1.78 13.03 -0.46
C VAL A 147 -2.25 11.98 -1.46
N ALA A 148 -3.56 11.84 -1.68
CA ALA A 148 -4.12 10.93 -2.67
C ALA A 148 -3.69 11.29 -4.10
N ALA A 149 -3.78 12.58 -4.47
CA ALA A 149 -3.31 13.06 -5.77
C ALA A 149 -1.82 12.74 -5.99
N ARG A 150 -0.99 12.98 -4.96
CA ARG A 150 0.44 12.66 -5.03
C ARG A 150 0.72 11.18 -5.20
N ALA A 151 -0.09 10.31 -4.61
CA ALA A 151 0.05 8.86 -4.78
C ALA A 151 -0.20 8.44 -6.24
N ASN A 152 -1.25 8.99 -6.86
CA ASN A 152 -1.56 8.71 -8.28
C ASN A 152 -0.50 9.23 -9.22
N GLU A 153 -0.10 10.49 -9.09
CA GLU A 153 0.99 11.07 -9.87
C GLU A 153 2.28 10.23 -9.78
N ALA A 154 2.57 9.73 -8.57
CA ALA A 154 3.76 8.92 -8.34
C ALA A 154 3.64 7.51 -8.98
N ALA A 155 2.45 6.93 -9.01
CA ALA A 155 2.21 5.68 -9.72
C ALA A 155 2.37 5.86 -11.23
N GLU A 156 1.78 6.91 -11.81
CA GLU A 156 1.93 7.27 -13.23
C GLU A 156 3.38 7.56 -13.60
N ALA A 157 4.15 8.20 -12.72
CA ALA A 157 5.56 8.48 -12.93
C ALA A 157 6.42 7.21 -13.09
N THR A 158 5.90 6.02 -12.72
CA THR A 158 6.59 4.75 -12.97
C THR A 158 6.52 4.31 -14.44
N ILE A 159 5.59 4.84 -15.25
CA ILE A 159 5.39 4.44 -16.65
C ILE A 159 6.69 4.58 -17.46
N PRO A 160 7.38 5.73 -17.48
CA PRO A 160 8.62 5.90 -18.25
C PRO A 160 9.85 5.24 -17.61
N MET A 161 9.74 4.70 -16.38
CA MET A 161 10.87 4.09 -15.70
C MET A 161 11.19 2.71 -16.31
N LYS A 162 12.47 2.38 -16.36
CA LYS A 162 12.96 1.01 -16.57
C LYS A 162 12.96 0.27 -15.24
N ALA A 163 12.33 -0.89 -15.18
CA ALA A 163 12.36 -1.72 -13.98
C ALA A 163 13.76 -2.33 -13.75
N THR A 164 14.26 -2.17 -12.53
CA THR A 164 15.54 -2.74 -12.10
C THR A 164 15.38 -3.66 -10.89
N ARG A 165 14.13 -3.83 -10.41
CA ARG A 165 13.75 -4.74 -9.33
C ARG A 165 12.43 -5.47 -9.65
N GLY A 166 12.19 -6.55 -8.90
CA GLY A 166 11.02 -7.38 -9.12
C GLY A 166 11.05 -8.16 -10.44
N ARG A 167 9.93 -8.77 -10.81
CA ARG A 167 9.81 -9.58 -12.04
C ARG A 167 9.98 -8.73 -13.30
N ALA A 168 9.46 -7.52 -13.31
CA ALA A 168 9.57 -6.58 -14.43
C ALA A 168 11.03 -6.31 -14.83
N SER A 169 12.00 -6.46 -13.92
CA SER A 169 13.42 -6.23 -14.21
C SER A 169 13.98 -7.21 -15.25
N PHE A 170 13.42 -8.40 -15.37
CA PHE A 170 13.84 -9.38 -16.40
C PHE A 170 13.46 -8.95 -17.82
N LEU A 171 12.52 -8.03 -17.98
CA LEU A 171 12.12 -7.47 -19.28
C LEU A 171 13.07 -6.37 -19.77
N GLY A 172 13.88 -5.78 -18.88
CA GLY A 172 14.77 -4.69 -19.21
C GLY A 172 13.98 -3.48 -19.76
N GLU A 173 14.32 -3.02 -20.96
CA GLU A 173 13.67 -1.86 -21.59
C GLU A 173 12.21 -2.11 -21.98
N ARG A 174 11.79 -3.35 -22.18
CA ARG A 174 10.38 -3.69 -22.42
C ARG A 174 9.46 -3.40 -21.24
N SER A 175 10.01 -3.13 -20.05
CA SER A 175 9.23 -2.66 -18.90
C SER A 175 8.84 -1.18 -19.00
N ILE A 176 9.47 -0.40 -19.90
CA ILE A 176 9.15 1.01 -20.13
C ILE A 176 7.80 1.12 -20.86
N GLY A 177 7.02 2.13 -20.51
CA GLY A 177 5.69 2.37 -21.10
C GLY A 177 4.53 1.73 -20.32
N HIS A 178 4.81 0.99 -19.26
CA HIS A 178 3.80 0.35 -18.42
C HIS A 178 3.92 0.83 -16.97
N MET A 179 2.80 1.02 -16.29
CA MET A 179 2.79 1.36 -14.85
C MET A 179 3.17 0.13 -14.03
N ASP A 180 3.91 0.35 -12.92
CA ASP A 180 4.21 -0.74 -11.98
C ASP A 180 2.95 -1.17 -11.20
N PRO A 181 2.58 -2.47 -11.18
CA PRO A 181 1.38 -2.94 -10.47
C PRO A 181 1.47 -2.71 -8.95
N GLY A 182 2.67 -2.80 -8.35
CA GLY A 182 2.90 -2.51 -6.94
C GLY A 182 2.79 -1.01 -6.62
N ALA A 183 3.21 -0.13 -7.52
CA ALA A 183 2.98 1.30 -7.41
C ALA A 183 1.48 1.62 -7.47
N ARG A 184 0.74 1.04 -8.42
CA ARG A 184 -0.71 1.27 -8.55
C ARG A 184 -1.48 0.78 -7.34
N SER A 185 -1.24 -0.44 -6.86
CA SER A 185 -1.92 -0.96 -5.68
C SER A 185 -1.57 -0.18 -4.41
N SER A 186 -0.34 0.38 -4.31
CA SER A 186 0.02 1.31 -3.23
C SER A 186 -0.75 2.62 -3.32
N ALA A 187 -0.92 3.18 -4.51
CA ALA A 187 -1.72 4.39 -4.72
C ALA A 187 -3.19 4.16 -4.33
N LEU A 188 -3.80 3.06 -4.76
CA LEU A 188 -5.16 2.68 -4.40
C LEU A 188 -5.38 2.59 -2.88
N ILE A 189 -4.43 1.99 -2.15
CA ILE A 189 -4.47 1.92 -0.69
C ILE A 189 -4.41 3.33 -0.08
N VAL A 190 -3.51 4.19 -0.57
CA VAL A 190 -3.38 5.57 -0.08
C VAL A 190 -4.64 6.39 -0.36
N GLU A 191 -5.22 6.28 -1.56
CA GLU A 191 -6.48 6.93 -1.93
C GLU A 191 -7.63 6.51 -1.01
N ALA A 192 -7.78 5.19 -0.79
CA ALA A 192 -8.81 4.65 0.08
C ALA A 192 -8.65 5.14 1.54
N VAL A 193 -7.41 5.19 2.04
CA VAL A 193 -7.13 5.78 3.35
C VAL A 193 -7.48 7.27 3.36
N ALA A 194 -7.04 8.04 2.38
CA ALA A 194 -7.27 9.49 2.30
C ALA A 194 -8.77 9.82 2.24
N SER A 195 -9.56 9.05 1.50
CA SER A 195 -11.02 9.25 1.41
C SER A 195 -11.73 9.15 2.76
N CYS A 196 -11.22 8.31 3.67
CA CYS A 196 -11.76 8.16 5.02
C CYS A 196 -11.46 9.36 5.94
N PHE A 197 -10.51 10.23 5.56
CA PHE A 197 -10.08 11.38 6.36
C PHE A 197 -10.35 12.73 5.67
N GLY A 198 -10.71 12.74 4.38
CA GLY A 198 -10.97 13.94 3.60
C GLY A 198 -12.39 14.50 3.69
N ILE A 199 -13.33 13.78 4.31
CA ILE A 199 -14.71 14.23 4.51
C ILE A 199 -14.75 15.00 5.83
N SER A 200 -14.48 16.33 5.75
CA SER A 200 -14.90 17.25 6.81
C SER A 200 -16.42 17.36 6.72
N THR A 201 -17.13 16.71 7.65
CA THR A 201 -18.53 17.03 7.96
C THR A 201 -18.64 18.34 8.71
#